data_224333b027183c9e6460be6e5d1e9f1c
#
_entry.id   224333b027183c9e6460be6e5d1e9f1c
#
_cell.length_a   1.000
_cell.length_b   1.000
_cell.length_c   1.000
_cell.angle_alpha   90.00
_cell.angle_beta   90.00
_cell.angle_gamma   90.00
#
_symmetry.space_group_name_H-M   'P 1'
#
loop_
_entity.id
_entity.type
_entity.pdbx_description
1 polymer ?
#
loop_
_entity_poly.entity_id
_entity_poly.type
_entity_poly.pdbx_seq_one_letter_code
_entity_poly.pdbx_strand_id
1 'polypeptide(L)'
;MRGWRIILILLALSAMPSTAALAVAPQVIVCIQCHAAQPGRLSKPVTLWQTSIHSDHGIACNACHGGDPMNAANSMSPASGFLGVPPPTSIPALCGGCHMGVTKHYMNSAHGIALGRGGPTCVTCHGSHAIVSASLALIDKKNCSSCHTFDKALMIRKAMVKTDRMLKAIEKRITVLKSQGIETDPLEMKLFSLRNRFHAMFHSLDVTLIRQESAHIQAEIEKTNGAGGVGTGHLVGVLAIGWALLAALLFSLIKKNID
;
A
#
# COMPACT_ATOMS: atom_id res chain seq x y z
N MET A 1 -9.22 -58.01 21.84
CA MET A 1 -10.08 -56.96 22.38
C MET A 1 -9.37 -55.57 22.50
N ARG A 2 -8.10 -55.42 22.10
CA ARG A 2 -7.37 -54.14 22.16
C ARG A 2 -7.53 -53.24 20.89
N GLY A 3 -7.84 -53.80 19.74
CA GLY A 3 -7.96 -53.06 18.47
C GLY A 3 -9.23 -52.23 18.34
N TRP A 4 -10.33 -52.62 18.93
CA TRP A 4 -11.60 -51.91 18.81
C TRP A 4 -11.67 -50.62 19.62
N ARG A 5 -10.88 -50.48 20.69
CA ARG A 5 -10.81 -49.24 21.48
C ARG A 5 -10.07 -48.12 20.76
N ILE A 6 -9.10 -48.44 19.91
CA ILE A 6 -8.36 -47.45 19.12
C ILE A 6 -9.22 -46.91 17.97
N ILE A 7 -10.03 -47.76 17.33
CA ILE A 7 -10.95 -47.33 16.25
C ILE A 7 -12.06 -46.40 16.78
N LEU A 8 -12.58 -46.66 17.98
CA LEU A 8 -13.58 -45.77 18.59
C LEU A 8 -13.03 -44.40 19.01
N ILE A 9 -11.75 -44.32 19.40
CA ILE A 9 -11.08 -43.06 19.73
C ILE A 9 -10.82 -42.22 18.45
N LEU A 10 -10.44 -42.85 17.34
CA LEU A 10 -10.24 -42.18 16.06
C LEU A 10 -11.54 -41.67 15.45
N LEU A 11 -12.66 -42.35 15.63
CA LEU A 11 -14.00 -41.88 15.19
C LEU A 11 -14.55 -40.74 16.06
N ALA A 12 -14.19 -40.65 17.34
CA ALA A 12 -14.63 -39.57 18.23
C ALA A 12 -13.88 -38.26 17.97
N LEU A 13 -12.63 -38.29 17.41
CA LEU A 13 -11.90 -37.08 17.06
C LEU A 13 -12.37 -36.41 15.75
N SER A 14 -13.13 -37.11 14.88
CA SER A 14 -13.66 -36.56 13.63
C SER A 14 -14.98 -35.77 13.78
N ALA A 15 -15.58 -35.76 14.97
CA ALA A 15 -16.84 -35.07 15.26
C ALA A 15 -16.67 -33.72 15.95
N MET A 16 -15.54 -33.00 15.74
CA MET A 16 -15.48 -31.61 16.18
C MET A 16 -16.39 -30.77 15.28
N PRO A 17 -17.39 -30.09 15.87
CA PRO A 17 -18.20 -29.15 15.08
C PRO A 17 -17.28 -28.07 14.53
N SER A 18 -17.20 -27.96 13.20
CA SER A 18 -16.59 -26.80 12.55
C SER A 18 -17.32 -25.57 13.07
N THR A 19 -16.70 -24.83 13.98
CA THR A 19 -17.18 -23.50 14.33
C THR A 19 -17.08 -22.65 13.06
N ALA A 20 -18.20 -22.57 12.33
CA ALA A 20 -18.32 -21.61 11.24
C ALA A 20 -18.06 -20.23 11.86
N ALA A 21 -16.93 -19.65 11.51
CA ALA A 21 -16.67 -18.26 11.84
C ALA A 21 -17.81 -17.46 11.20
N LEU A 22 -18.73 -16.97 12.03
CA LEU A 22 -19.77 -16.03 11.58
C LEU A 22 -19.01 -14.83 11.04
N ALA A 23 -18.93 -14.72 9.71
CA ALA A 23 -18.46 -13.50 9.06
C ALA A 23 -19.41 -12.39 9.52
N VAL A 24 -18.93 -11.53 10.40
CA VAL A 24 -19.66 -10.31 10.79
C VAL A 24 -19.77 -9.49 9.51
N ALA A 25 -20.98 -9.38 8.99
CA ALA A 25 -21.25 -8.51 7.84
C ALA A 25 -20.74 -7.09 8.18
N PRO A 26 -20.02 -6.42 7.27
CA PRO A 26 -19.53 -5.08 7.53
C PRO A 26 -20.72 -4.18 7.90
N GLN A 27 -20.69 -3.63 9.12
CA GLN A 27 -21.76 -2.75 9.58
C GLN A 27 -21.78 -1.49 8.71
N VAL A 28 -22.88 -1.31 8.00
CA VAL A 28 -23.07 -0.11 7.17
C VAL A 28 -23.38 1.05 8.12
N ILE A 29 -22.48 2.02 8.18
CA ILE A 29 -22.63 3.21 9.05
C ILE A 29 -23.83 4.06 8.61
N VAL A 30 -24.47 4.74 9.57
CA VAL A 30 -25.68 5.56 9.34
C VAL A 30 -25.47 6.67 8.30
N CYS A 31 -24.24 7.19 8.17
CA CYS A 31 -23.89 8.18 7.15
C CYS A 31 -24.17 7.65 5.73
N ILE A 32 -23.72 6.42 5.43
CA ILE A 32 -23.93 5.78 4.13
C ILE A 32 -25.41 5.48 3.94
N GLN A 33 -26.09 4.91 4.95
CA GLN A 33 -27.52 4.56 4.86
C GLN A 33 -28.36 5.79 4.52
N CYS A 34 -28.16 6.89 5.24
CA CYS A 34 -28.93 8.12 5.05
C CYS A 34 -28.55 8.82 3.71
N HIS A 35 -27.27 9.06 3.48
CA HIS A 35 -26.84 9.82 2.31
C HIS A 35 -27.03 9.07 0.99
N ALA A 36 -26.88 7.74 0.94
CA ALA A 36 -27.15 6.97 -0.27
C ALA A 36 -28.62 7.03 -0.71
N ALA A 37 -29.55 7.19 0.23
CA ALA A 37 -30.97 7.31 -0.03
C ALA A 37 -31.42 8.72 -0.48
N GLN A 38 -30.53 9.73 -0.37
CA GLN A 38 -30.84 11.11 -0.75
C GLN A 38 -30.61 11.36 -2.24
N PRO A 39 -31.37 12.26 -2.88
CA PRO A 39 -31.15 12.59 -4.29
C PRO A 39 -29.95 13.54 -4.48
N GLY A 40 -29.35 13.48 -5.68
CA GLY A 40 -28.43 14.49 -6.22
C GLY A 40 -27.16 14.71 -5.41
N ARG A 41 -26.97 15.93 -4.92
CA ARG A 41 -25.71 16.36 -4.27
C ARG A 41 -25.37 15.58 -2.99
N LEU A 42 -26.37 15.13 -2.26
CA LEU A 42 -26.16 14.48 -0.97
C LEU A 42 -25.75 13.00 -1.11
N SER A 43 -26.16 12.30 -2.16
CA SER A 43 -25.74 10.91 -2.43
C SER A 43 -24.38 10.81 -3.13
N LYS A 44 -24.01 11.83 -3.91
CA LYS A 44 -22.77 11.83 -4.70
C LYS A 44 -21.50 11.52 -3.88
N PRO A 45 -21.29 12.05 -2.67
CA PRO A 45 -20.16 11.70 -1.82
C PRO A 45 -20.04 10.20 -1.54
N VAL A 46 -21.16 9.50 -1.32
CA VAL A 46 -21.16 8.04 -1.07
C VAL A 46 -20.67 7.28 -2.30
N THR A 47 -21.24 7.58 -3.48
CA THR A 47 -20.84 6.94 -4.74
C THR A 47 -19.35 7.17 -5.05
N LEU A 48 -18.85 8.38 -4.82
CA LEU A 48 -17.44 8.70 -5.00
C LEU A 48 -16.54 7.99 -3.99
N TRP A 49 -16.94 7.95 -2.72
CA TRP A 49 -16.19 7.26 -1.67
C TRP A 49 -16.06 5.76 -1.93
N GLN A 50 -17.09 5.11 -2.46
CA GLN A 50 -17.05 3.69 -2.82
C GLN A 50 -15.95 3.33 -3.83
N THR A 51 -15.46 4.30 -4.60
CA THR A 51 -14.33 4.14 -5.54
C THR A 51 -12.99 4.63 -4.98
N SER A 52 -12.95 4.98 -3.71
CA SER A 52 -11.80 5.58 -3.04
C SER A 52 -10.90 4.52 -2.43
N ILE A 53 -9.58 4.74 -2.47
CA ILE A 53 -8.61 3.94 -1.71
C ILE A 53 -8.92 3.90 -0.21
N HIS A 54 -9.54 4.95 0.34
CA HIS A 54 -9.97 4.97 1.73
C HIS A 54 -11.09 3.96 2.00
N SER A 55 -12.04 3.79 1.08
CA SER A 55 -13.06 2.76 1.16
C SER A 55 -12.45 1.36 1.17
N ASP A 56 -11.47 1.10 0.29
CA ASP A 56 -10.78 -0.19 0.20
C ASP A 56 -10.07 -0.58 1.51
N HIS A 57 -9.70 0.44 2.33
CA HIS A 57 -9.07 0.25 3.64
C HIS A 57 -10.01 0.48 4.82
N GLY A 58 -11.32 0.56 4.62
CA GLY A 58 -12.31 0.72 5.68
C GLY A 58 -12.34 2.09 6.35
N ILE A 59 -11.71 3.11 5.76
CA ILE A 59 -11.75 4.50 6.24
C ILE A 59 -13.05 5.13 5.78
N ALA A 60 -13.99 5.28 6.70
CA ALA A 60 -15.35 5.74 6.43
C ALA A 60 -15.54 7.25 6.66
N CYS A 61 -16.76 7.73 6.42
CA CYS A 61 -17.11 9.15 6.44
C CYS A 61 -16.74 9.85 7.75
N ASN A 62 -17.00 9.20 8.89
CA ASN A 62 -16.74 9.72 10.23
C ASN A 62 -15.25 9.90 10.54
N ALA A 63 -14.34 9.18 9.87
CA ALA A 63 -12.90 9.37 10.04
C ALA A 63 -12.44 10.77 9.61
N CYS A 64 -13.16 11.39 8.65
CA CYS A 64 -12.88 12.72 8.15
C CYS A 64 -13.85 13.77 8.69
N HIS A 65 -15.16 13.44 8.75
CA HIS A 65 -16.20 14.38 9.11
C HIS A 65 -16.56 14.36 10.60
N GLY A 66 -16.07 13.39 11.37
CA GLY A 66 -16.49 13.17 12.75
C GLY A 66 -17.94 12.67 12.84
N GLY A 67 -18.57 12.89 13.98
CA GLY A 67 -19.92 12.44 14.26
C GLY A 67 -19.99 10.98 14.71
N ASP A 68 -21.19 10.54 15.11
CA ASP A 68 -21.43 9.16 15.55
C ASP A 68 -21.88 8.28 14.38
N PRO A 69 -21.05 7.34 13.90
CA PRO A 69 -21.39 6.50 12.76
C PRO A 69 -22.45 5.45 13.04
N MET A 70 -22.79 5.22 14.33
CA MET A 70 -23.72 4.17 14.76
C MET A 70 -25.07 4.70 15.23
N ASN A 71 -25.20 6.01 15.45
CA ASN A 71 -26.40 6.64 15.98
C ASN A 71 -26.92 7.74 15.05
N ALA A 72 -27.99 7.47 14.33
CA ALA A 72 -28.57 8.40 13.35
C ALA A 72 -28.97 9.77 13.98
N ALA A 73 -29.45 9.79 15.22
CA ALA A 73 -29.84 11.02 15.88
C ALA A 73 -28.67 11.95 16.23
N ASN A 74 -27.48 11.39 16.45
CA ASN A 74 -26.27 12.11 16.85
C ASN A 74 -25.19 12.14 15.75
N SER A 75 -25.43 11.50 14.61
CA SER A 75 -24.44 11.35 13.54
C SER A 75 -23.87 12.68 13.02
N MET A 76 -24.68 13.73 13.00
CA MET A 76 -24.30 15.07 12.53
C MET A 76 -24.28 16.09 13.68
N SER A 77 -24.26 15.65 14.93
CA SER A 77 -24.21 16.56 16.09
C SER A 77 -22.79 17.10 16.29
N PRO A 78 -22.60 18.41 16.46
CA PRO A 78 -21.32 18.97 16.90
C PRO A 78 -20.83 18.38 18.24
N ALA A 79 -21.74 17.99 19.14
CA ALA A 79 -21.39 17.32 20.39
C ALA A 79 -20.75 15.95 20.18
N SER A 80 -21.02 15.29 19.05
CA SER A 80 -20.34 14.05 18.61
C SER A 80 -19.12 14.32 17.74
N GLY A 81 -18.61 15.54 17.69
CA GLY A 81 -17.44 15.93 16.93
C GLY A 81 -17.67 16.08 15.41
N PHE A 82 -18.94 16.21 14.97
CA PHE A 82 -19.20 16.42 13.54
C PHE A 82 -18.72 17.79 13.07
N LEU A 83 -17.84 17.78 12.05
CA LEU A 83 -17.16 18.98 11.54
C LEU A 83 -17.87 19.63 10.34
N GLY A 84 -18.87 18.99 9.75
CA GLY A 84 -19.50 19.44 8.52
C GLY A 84 -18.55 19.40 7.33
N VAL A 85 -18.62 20.43 6.47
CA VAL A 85 -17.70 20.60 5.33
C VAL A 85 -16.48 21.39 5.78
N PRO A 86 -15.28 20.80 5.82
CA PRO A 86 -14.09 21.50 6.28
C PRO A 86 -13.73 22.65 5.31
N PRO A 87 -13.35 23.83 5.81
CA PRO A 87 -12.83 24.89 4.96
C PRO A 87 -11.50 24.45 4.32
N PRO A 88 -11.14 24.96 3.12
CA PRO A 88 -9.92 24.56 2.41
C PRO A 88 -8.66 24.68 3.26
N THR A 89 -8.56 25.67 4.12
CA THR A 89 -7.39 25.91 4.99
C THR A 89 -7.21 24.84 6.07
N SER A 90 -8.27 24.12 6.46
CA SER A 90 -8.19 23.04 7.47
C SER A 90 -7.94 21.66 6.85
N ILE A 91 -8.03 21.50 5.53
CA ILE A 91 -7.82 20.21 4.85
C ILE A 91 -6.46 19.57 5.19
N PRO A 92 -5.33 20.29 5.20
CA PRO A 92 -4.04 19.69 5.55
C PRO A 92 -3.99 19.16 7.00
N ALA A 93 -4.62 19.86 7.94
CA ALA A 93 -4.70 19.39 9.32
C ALA A 93 -5.58 18.14 9.45
N LEU A 94 -6.70 18.10 8.73
CA LEU A 94 -7.59 16.94 8.68
C LEU A 94 -6.88 15.68 8.16
N CYS A 95 -6.24 15.78 7.00
CA CYS A 95 -5.48 14.69 6.40
C CYS A 95 -4.27 14.31 7.27
N GLY A 96 -3.63 15.32 7.88
CA GLY A 96 -2.44 15.20 8.73
C GLY A 96 -2.67 14.42 10.01
N GLY A 97 -3.91 14.23 10.46
CA GLY A 97 -4.21 13.36 11.59
C GLY A 97 -3.72 11.91 11.41
N CYS A 98 -3.70 11.44 10.16
CA CYS A 98 -3.14 10.14 9.78
C CYS A 98 -1.86 10.27 8.94
N HIS A 99 -1.80 11.23 8.00
CA HIS A 99 -0.71 11.43 7.06
C HIS A 99 0.31 12.48 7.54
N MET A 100 0.79 12.36 8.80
CA MET A 100 1.65 13.35 9.47
C MET A 100 2.92 13.70 8.68
N GLY A 101 3.66 12.71 8.18
CA GLY A 101 4.90 12.92 7.44
C GLY A 101 4.69 13.69 6.13
N VAL A 102 3.67 13.32 5.38
CA VAL A 102 3.28 13.98 4.13
C VAL A 102 2.85 15.43 4.39
N THR A 103 2.04 15.64 5.41
CA THR A 103 1.55 16.97 5.81
C THR A 103 2.68 17.90 6.20
N LYS A 104 3.68 17.40 6.94
CA LYS A 104 4.89 18.17 7.29
C LYS A 104 5.63 18.66 6.04
N HIS A 105 5.85 17.79 5.05
CA HIS A 105 6.49 18.18 3.79
C HIS A 105 5.65 19.18 3.00
N TYR A 106 4.34 18.95 2.92
CA TYR A 106 3.41 19.87 2.25
C TYR A 106 3.43 21.26 2.89
N MET A 107 3.30 21.37 4.21
CA MET A 107 3.24 22.66 4.92
C MET A 107 4.52 23.49 4.72
N ASN A 108 5.67 22.84 4.55
CA ASN A 108 6.96 23.49 4.28
C ASN A 108 7.19 23.76 2.77
N SER A 109 6.29 23.33 1.89
CA SER A 109 6.42 23.52 0.45
C SER A 109 5.83 24.85 0.00
N ALA A 110 6.11 25.24 -1.26
CA ALA A 110 5.50 26.42 -1.88
C ALA A 110 3.96 26.37 -1.87
N HIS A 111 3.36 25.16 -1.99
CA HIS A 111 1.91 24.98 -1.94
C HIS A 111 1.35 25.21 -0.53
N GLY A 112 2.02 24.67 0.50
CA GLY A 112 1.63 24.88 1.89
C GLY A 112 1.79 26.34 2.34
N ILE A 113 2.86 27.02 1.91
CA ILE A 113 3.07 28.46 2.14
C ILE A 113 1.96 29.30 1.48
N ALA A 114 1.42 28.84 0.35
CA ALA A 114 0.31 29.51 -0.35
C ALA A 114 -1.08 29.14 0.19
N LEU A 115 -1.18 28.24 1.20
CA LEU A 115 -2.43 27.86 1.82
C LEU A 115 -3.18 29.11 2.34
N GLY A 116 -4.47 29.21 2.05
CA GLY A 116 -5.29 30.40 2.38
C GLY A 116 -5.14 31.58 1.40
N ARG A 117 -4.21 31.50 0.44
CA ARG A 117 -4.00 32.50 -0.62
C ARG A 117 -4.23 31.92 -2.02
N GLY A 118 -5.08 30.90 -2.13
CA GLY A 118 -5.39 30.22 -3.38
C GLY A 118 -4.45 29.04 -3.72
N GLY A 119 -3.53 28.66 -2.83
CA GLY A 119 -2.70 27.47 -2.99
C GLY A 119 -3.53 26.19 -2.97
N PRO A 120 -3.10 25.13 -3.71
CA PRO A 120 -3.81 23.86 -3.76
C PRO A 120 -3.70 23.13 -2.43
N THR A 121 -4.77 22.43 -2.04
CA THR A 121 -4.79 21.55 -0.86
C THR A 121 -4.62 20.08 -1.26
N CYS A 122 -4.60 19.16 -0.29
CA CYS A 122 -4.51 17.73 -0.54
C CYS A 122 -5.57 17.25 -1.54
N VAL A 123 -6.82 17.70 -1.37
CA VAL A 123 -7.95 17.30 -2.23
C VAL A 123 -7.89 17.84 -3.65
N THR A 124 -7.10 18.87 -3.90
CA THR A 124 -6.91 19.41 -5.24
C THR A 124 -6.27 18.40 -6.19
N CYS A 125 -5.35 17.58 -5.67
CA CYS A 125 -4.66 16.55 -6.43
C CYS A 125 -5.27 15.14 -6.22
N HIS A 126 -5.66 14.82 -4.98
CA HIS A 126 -6.11 13.48 -4.61
C HIS A 126 -7.63 13.26 -4.69
N GLY A 127 -8.42 14.33 -4.88
CA GLY A 127 -9.87 14.28 -4.74
C GLY A 127 -10.32 14.36 -3.28
N SER A 128 -11.62 14.57 -3.07
CA SER A 128 -12.19 14.69 -1.71
C SER A 128 -12.84 13.39 -1.22
N HIS A 129 -13.71 12.80 -2.03
CA HIS A 129 -14.41 11.54 -1.71
C HIS A 129 -13.91 10.38 -2.55
N ALA A 130 -13.69 10.56 -3.86
CA ALA A 130 -12.99 9.58 -4.70
C ALA A 130 -11.47 9.75 -4.56
N ILE A 131 -10.94 9.53 -3.36
CA ILE A 131 -9.50 9.70 -3.12
C ILE A 131 -8.73 8.60 -3.83
N VAL A 132 -7.81 9.01 -4.71
CA VAL A 132 -7.01 8.07 -5.52
C VAL A 132 -5.67 7.75 -4.86
N SER A 133 -5.19 6.52 -5.08
CA SER A 133 -3.88 6.09 -4.62
C SER A 133 -2.76 7.00 -5.12
N ALA A 134 -1.75 7.21 -4.28
CA ALA A 134 -0.57 7.97 -4.64
C ALA A 134 0.16 7.31 -5.83
N SER A 135 0.32 8.07 -6.91
CA SER A 135 1.03 7.62 -8.11
C SER A 135 1.61 8.80 -8.88
N LEU A 136 2.58 8.53 -9.75
CA LEU A 136 3.12 9.55 -10.64
C LEU A 136 2.11 10.05 -11.69
N ALA A 137 0.96 9.38 -11.84
CA ALA A 137 -0.13 9.85 -12.70
C ALA A 137 -0.79 11.12 -12.17
N LEU A 138 -0.73 11.37 -10.86
CA LEU A 138 -1.22 12.62 -10.25
C LEU A 138 -0.43 13.86 -10.67
N ILE A 139 0.82 13.66 -11.11
CA ILE A 139 1.69 14.73 -11.64
C ILE A 139 1.40 14.85 -13.14
N ASP A 140 0.30 15.48 -13.49
CA ASP A 140 -0.14 15.63 -14.86
C ASP A 140 -0.31 17.12 -15.28
N LYS A 141 -0.25 17.36 -16.58
CA LYS A 141 -0.33 18.72 -17.14
C LYS A 141 -1.70 19.36 -16.87
N LYS A 142 -2.78 18.60 -16.92
CA LYS A 142 -4.14 19.14 -16.77
C LYS A 142 -4.32 19.73 -15.38
N ASN A 143 -3.93 19.00 -14.34
CA ASN A 143 -4.08 19.46 -12.95
C ASN A 143 -3.13 20.60 -12.63
N CYS A 144 -1.83 20.46 -12.97
CA CYS A 144 -0.82 21.47 -12.59
C CYS A 144 -0.98 22.78 -13.39
N SER A 145 -1.35 22.71 -14.67
CA SER A 145 -1.43 23.90 -15.53
C SER A 145 -2.69 24.77 -15.31
N SER A 146 -3.54 24.38 -14.35
CA SER A 146 -4.66 25.24 -13.94
C SER A 146 -4.22 26.50 -13.17
N CYS A 147 -3.00 26.50 -12.60
CA CYS A 147 -2.47 27.58 -11.78
C CYS A 147 -1.11 28.13 -12.28
N HIS A 148 -0.24 27.29 -12.86
CA HIS A 148 1.10 27.68 -13.32
C HIS A 148 1.60 26.73 -14.43
N THR A 149 2.78 27.00 -15.02
CA THR A 149 3.37 26.12 -16.03
C THR A 149 3.75 24.75 -15.45
N PHE A 150 3.74 23.72 -16.30
CA PHE A 150 4.00 22.34 -15.90
C PHE A 150 5.49 21.99 -15.76
N ASP A 151 6.40 22.89 -16.10
CA ASP A 151 7.83 22.59 -16.27
C ASP A 151 8.49 22.03 -15.01
N LYS A 152 8.26 22.66 -13.85
CA LYS A 152 8.79 22.20 -12.57
C LYS A 152 8.21 20.84 -12.19
N ALA A 153 6.91 20.63 -12.35
CA ALA A 153 6.25 19.35 -12.09
C ALA A 153 6.77 18.25 -13.01
N LEU A 154 7.03 18.56 -14.28
CA LEU A 154 7.65 17.62 -15.22
C LEU A 154 9.07 17.21 -14.79
N MET A 155 9.89 18.15 -14.31
CA MET A 155 11.22 17.83 -13.77
C MET A 155 11.13 16.90 -12.56
N ILE A 156 10.21 17.16 -11.63
CA ILE A 156 9.93 16.30 -10.48
C ILE A 156 9.52 14.91 -10.95
N ARG A 157 8.53 14.81 -11.83
CA ARG A 157 8.07 13.53 -12.38
C ARG A 157 9.20 12.73 -13.03
N LYS A 158 10.04 13.37 -13.84
CA LYS A 158 11.20 12.71 -14.48
C LYS A 158 12.20 12.18 -13.44
N ALA A 159 12.46 12.95 -12.37
CA ALA A 159 13.36 12.50 -11.31
C ALA A 159 12.84 11.26 -10.56
N MET A 160 11.53 11.12 -10.43
CA MET A 160 10.90 10.04 -9.68
C MET A 160 10.67 8.75 -10.48
N VAL A 161 10.56 8.82 -11.81
CA VAL A 161 10.15 7.68 -12.67
C VAL A 161 11.05 6.44 -12.50
N LYS A 162 12.37 6.61 -12.42
CA LYS A 162 13.29 5.47 -12.26
C LYS A 162 13.06 4.79 -10.91
N THR A 163 12.96 5.56 -9.84
CA THR A 163 12.74 5.04 -8.48
C THR A 163 11.39 4.31 -8.36
N ASP A 164 10.31 4.88 -8.93
CA ASP A 164 9.00 4.23 -8.99
C ASP A 164 9.05 2.85 -9.67
N ARG A 165 9.76 2.76 -10.81
CA ARG A 165 9.95 1.48 -11.51
C ARG A 165 10.72 0.46 -10.67
N MET A 166 11.76 0.89 -9.95
CA MET A 166 12.54 0.01 -9.09
C MET A 166 11.72 -0.50 -7.91
N LEU A 167 10.92 0.36 -7.27
CA LEU A 167 10.02 -0.05 -6.19
C LEU A 167 8.96 -1.06 -6.66
N LYS A 168 8.37 -0.85 -7.84
CA LYS A 168 7.43 -1.79 -8.46
C LYS A 168 8.08 -3.14 -8.82
N ALA A 169 9.34 -3.12 -9.23
CA ALA A 169 10.08 -4.36 -9.51
C ALA A 169 10.30 -5.20 -8.24
N ILE A 170 10.61 -4.56 -7.11
CA ILE A 170 10.72 -5.25 -5.81
C ILE A 170 9.38 -5.85 -5.41
N GLU A 171 8.29 -5.11 -5.52
CA GLU A 171 6.95 -5.59 -5.19
C GLU A 171 6.59 -6.85 -5.98
N LYS A 172 6.82 -6.82 -7.29
CA LYS A 172 6.61 -7.98 -8.15
C LYS A 172 7.49 -9.17 -7.71
N ARG A 173 8.75 -8.92 -7.34
CA ARG A 173 9.65 -9.97 -6.83
C ARG A 173 9.12 -10.57 -5.53
N ILE A 174 8.67 -9.75 -4.59
CA ILE A 174 8.07 -10.20 -3.33
C ILE A 174 6.87 -11.12 -3.61
N THR A 175 5.97 -10.72 -4.52
CA THR A 175 4.81 -11.52 -4.91
C THR A 175 5.22 -12.90 -5.43
N VAL A 176 6.26 -12.99 -6.25
CA VAL A 176 6.79 -14.26 -6.76
C VAL A 176 7.39 -15.11 -5.63
N LEU A 177 8.20 -14.53 -4.76
CA LEU A 177 8.80 -15.24 -3.63
C LEU A 177 7.72 -15.81 -2.69
N LYS A 178 6.69 -15.00 -2.39
CA LYS A 178 5.53 -15.44 -1.59
C LYS A 178 4.81 -16.63 -2.20
N SER A 179 4.60 -16.61 -3.52
CA SER A 179 3.97 -17.73 -4.22
C SER A 179 4.80 -19.03 -4.18
N GLN A 180 6.10 -18.93 -3.92
CA GLN A 180 7.04 -20.03 -3.74
C GLN A 180 7.18 -20.48 -2.27
N GLY A 181 6.41 -19.88 -1.35
CA GLY A 181 6.47 -20.19 0.08
C GLY A 181 7.72 -19.62 0.79
N ILE A 182 8.42 -18.67 0.17
CA ILE A 182 9.60 -18.04 0.75
C ILE A 182 9.16 -16.91 1.68
N GLU A 183 9.80 -16.84 2.87
CA GLU A 183 9.60 -15.76 3.83
C GLU A 183 9.98 -14.40 3.24
N THR A 184 9.06 -13.44 3.26
CA THR A 184 9.23 -12.12 2.62
C THR A 184 9.06 -10.93 3.57
N ASP A 185 8.69 -11.13 4.82
CA ASP A 185 8.41 -10.04 5.77
C ASP A 185 9.52 -8.99 5.86
N PRO A 186 10.83 -9.32 5.92
CA PRO A 186 11.88 -8.31 5.94
C PRO A 186 11.91 -7.45 4.67
N LEU A 187 11.65 -8.05 3.51
CA LEU A 187 11.60 -7.32 2.22
C LEU A 187 10.35 -6.44 2.14
N GLU A 188 9.22 -6.90 2.65
CA GLU A 188 7.97 -6.13 2.71
C GLU A 188 8.11 -4.91 3.60
N MET A 189 8.68 -5.07 4.79
CA MET A 189 8.97 -3.94 5.70
C MET A 189 9.92 -2.94 5.05
N LYS A 190 10.97 -3.41 4.37
CA LYS A 190 11.91 -2.54 3.65
C LYS A 190 11.21 -1.79 2.51
N LEU A 191 10.43 -2.48 1.70
CA LEU A 191 9.65 -1.87 0.61
C LEU A 191 8.68 -0.82 1.15
N PHE A 192 7.97 -1.10 2.23
CA PHE A 192 7.06 -0.17 2.90
C PHE A 192 7.79 1.12 3.32
N SER A 193 8.94 0.99 3.99
CA SER A 193 9.77 2.12 4.41
C SER A 193 10.22 2.98 3.21
N LEU A 194 10.73 2.33 2.15
CA LEU A 194 11.20 3.02 0.95
C LEU A 194 10.06 3.73 0.21
N ARG A 195 8.87 3.13 0.16
CA ARG A 195 7.67 3.75 -0.43
C ARG A 195 7.20 4.96 0.34
N ASN A 196 7.17 4.87 1.66
CA ASN A 196 6.77 6.01 2.49
C ASN A 196 7.71 7.20 2.28
N ARG A 197 9.02 6.99 2.26
CA ARG A 197 10.01 8.03 1.93
C ARG A 197 9.80 8.58 0.51
N PHE A 198 9.59 7.70 -0.46
CA PHE A 198 9.36 8.07 -1.85
C PHE A 198 8.10 8.92 -2.03
N HIS A 199 6.98 8.55 -1.40
CA HIS A 199 5.73 9.32 -1.49
C HIS A 199 5.81 10.65 -0.71
N ALA A 200 6.49 10.66 0.44
CA ALA A 200 6.63 11.87 1.24
C ALA A 200 7.42 12.96 0.53
N MET A 201 8.51 12.60 -0.18
CA MET A 201 9.42 13.56 -0.79
C MET A 201 8.75 14.44 -1.86
N PHE A 202 7.75 13.92 -2.59
CA PHE A 202 7.04 14.70 -3.62
C PHE A 202 6.44 15.99 -3.04
N HIS A 203 5.88 15.90 -1.83
CA HIS A 203 5.17 17.02 -1.20
C HIS A 203 6.08 18.17 -0.77
N SER A 204 7.41 17.99 -0.82
CA SER A 204 8.36 19.10 -0.65
C SER A 204 8.39 20.04 -1.85
N LEU A 205 8.04 19.56 -3.05
CA LEU A 205 8.12 20.26 -4.35
C LEU A 205 9.51 20.82 -4.68
N ASP A 206 10.54 20.29 -4.01
CA ASP A 206 11.94 20.64 -4.22
C ASP A 206 12.60 19.62 -5.17
N VAL A 207 12.95 20.07 -6.39
CA VAL A 207 13.56 19.22 -7.41
C VAL A 207 14.91 18.66 -6.97
N THR A 208 15.69 19.45 -6.24
CA THR A 208 17.03 19.03 -5.78
C THR A 208 16.92 17.97 -4.72
N LEU A 209 16.09 18.21 -3.70
CA LEU A 209 15.81 17.23 -2.65
C LEU A 209 15.24 15.93 -3.23
N ILE A 210 14.28 16.02 -4.16
CA ILE A 210 13.68 14.85 -4.79
C ILE A 210 14.70 14.03 -5.58
N ARG A 211 15.63 14.68 -6.27
CA ARG A 211 16.71 13.99 -6.99
C ARG A 211 17.67 13.28 -6.04
N GLN A 212 18.09 13.94 -4.96
CA GLN A 212 19.00 13.39 -3.96
C GLN A 212 18.37 12.17 -3.26
N GLU A 213 17.14 12.32 -2.77
CA GLU A 213 16.41 11.22 -2.12
C GLU A 213 16.10 10.07 -3.07
N SER A 214 15.75 10.37 -4.32
CA SER A 214 15.56 9.32 -5.34
C SER A 214 16.83 8.52 -5.58
N ALA A 215 17.99 9.19 -5.68
CA ALA A 215 19.29 8.52 -5.83
C ALA A 215 19.63 7.67 -4.60
N HIS A 216 19.35 8.18 -3.39
CA HIS A 216 19.57 7.45 -2.15
C HIS A 216 18.70 6.18 -2.05
N ILE A 217 17.40 6.29 -2.34
CA ILE A 217 16.49 5.13 -2.39
C ILE A 217 16.96 4.11 -3.44
N GLN A 218 17.39 4.55 -4.64
CA GLN A 218 17.92 3.67 -5.67
C GLN A 218 19.14 2.89 -5.19
N ALA A 219 20.09 3.55 -4.53
CA ALA A 219 21.27 2.90 -3.98
C ALA A 219 20.92 1.88 -2.86
N GLU A 220 19.93 2.17 -2.02
CA GLU A 220 19.43 1.22 -1.03
C GLU A 220 18.77 -0.01 -1.68
N ILE A 221 18.01 0.17 -2.76
CA ILE A 221 17.41 -0.92 -3.53
C ILE A 221 18.50 -1.80 -4.16
N GLU A 222 19.51 -1.21 -4.75
CA GLU A 222 20.63 -1.93 -5.39
C GLU A 222 21.39 -2.80 -4.39
N LYS A 223 21.65 -2.28 -3.18
CA LYS A 223 22.24 -3.05 -2.07
C LYS A 223 21.37 -4.24 -1.68
N THR A 224 20.06 -4.05 -1.57
CA THR A 224 19.12 -5.12 -1.19
C THR A 224 19.08 -6.22 -2.27
N ASN A 225 19.15 -5.86 -3.54
CA ASN A 225 19.19 -6.80 -4.66
C ASN A 225 20.53 -7.58 -4.72
N GLY A 226 21.66 -6.93 -4.40
CA GLY A 226 22.97 -7.56 -4.33
C GLY A 226 23.11 -8.57 -3.19
N ALA A 227 22.57 -8.24 -2.02
CA ALA A 227 22.58 -9.14 -0.86
C ALA A 227 21.72 -10.41 -1.06
N GLY A 228 20.67 -10.34 -1.87
CA GLY A 228 19.84 -11.51 -2.20
C GLY A 228 20.40 -12.43 -3.31
N GLY A 229 21.50 -12.04 -3.96
CA GLY A 229 22.16 -12.83 -5.01
C GLY A 229 23.07 -13.97 -4.49
N VAL A 230 23.37 -13.97 -3.19
CA VAL A 230 24.28 -14.98 -2.59
C VAL A 230 23.62 -16.36 -2.46
N GLY A 231 22.28 -16.45 -2.47
CA GLY A 231 21.55 -17.72 -2.31
C GLY A 231 21.49 -18.61 -3.57
N THR A 232 21.60 -18.04 -4.77
CA THR A 232 21.48 -18.81 -6.02
C THR A 232 22.78 -19.49 -6.43
N GLY A 233 23.93 -18.95 -6.02
CA GLY A 233 25.24 -19.56 -6.30
C GLY A 233 25.44 -20.92 -5.60
N HIS A 234 24.90 -21.09 -4.39
CA HIS A 234 25.01 -22.34 -3.65
C HIS A 234 24.15 -23.48 -4.24
N LEU A 235 22.95 -23.17 -4.75
CA LEU A 235 22.08 -24.20 -5.34
C LEU A 235 22.64 -24.72 -6.67
N VAL A 236 23.21 -23.85 -7.51
CA VAL A 236 23.85 -24.25 -8.79
C VAL A 236 25.11 -25.06 -8.49
N GLY A 237 25.90 -24.68 -7.48
CA GLY A 237 27.10 -25.45 -7.07
C GLY A 237 26.76 -26.85 -6.56
N VAL A 238 25.72 -26.99 -5.73
CA VAL A 238 25.29 -28.30 -5.19
C VAL A 238 24.75 -29.21 -6.29
N LEU A 239 23.97 -28.68 -7.23
CA LEU A 239 23.48 -29.46 -8.37
C LEU A 239 24.62 -29.90 -9.30
N ALA A 240 25.62 -29.04 -9.58
CA ALA A 240 26.77 -29.38 -10.41
C ALA A 240 27.64 -30.47 -9.76
N ILE A 241 27.86 -30.43 -8.45
CA ILE A 241 28.60 -31.48 -7.70
C ILE A 241 27.78 -32.78 -7.71
N GLY A 242 26.47 -32.73 -7.53
CA GLY A 242 25.60 -33.92 -7.58
C GLY A 242 25.65 -34.61 -8.92
N TRP A 243 25.61 -33.89 -10.02
CA TRP A 243 25.75 -34.46 -11.37
C TRP A 243 27.13 -35.03 -11.64
N ALA A 244 28.22 -34.41 -11.17
CA ALA A 244 29.58 -34.94 -11.29
C ALA A 244 29.76 -36.24 -10.53
N LEU A 245 29.23 -36.35 -9.31
CA LEU A 245 29.28 -37.56 -8.50
C LEU A 245 28.44 -38.71 -9.13
N LEU A 246 27.25 -38.39 -9.66
CA LEU A 246 26.41 -39.38 -10.35
C LEU A 246 27.09 -39.91 -11.61
N ALA A 247 27.71 -39.02 -12.42
CA ALA A 247 28.47 -39.41 -13.60
C ALA A 247 29.67 -40.30 -13.25
N ALA A 248 30.41 -39.98 -12.20
CA ALA A 248 31.53 -40.79 -11.72
C ALA A 248 31.10 -42.18 -11.25
N LEU A 249 29.94 -42.26 -10.55
CA LEU A 249 29.36 -43.53 -10.08
C LEU A 249 28.91 -44.42 -11.24
N LEU A 250 28.24 -43.83 -12.24
CA LEU A 250 27.81 -44.54 -13.46
C LEU A 250 29.03 -45.04 -14.26
N PHE A 251 30.07 -44.22 -14.42
CA PHE A 251 31.27 -44.59 -15.08
C PHE A 251 31.97 -45.79 -14.38
N SER A 252 32.04 -45.79 -13.05
CA SER A 252 32.58 -46.86 -12.22
C SER A 252 31.79 -48.16 -12.38
N LEU A 253 30.45 -48.09 -12.43
CA LEU A 253 29.59 -49.25 -12.63
C LEU A 253 29.70 -49.85 -14.03
N ILE A 254 29.83 -49.01 -15.05
CA ILE A 254 30.02 -49.48 -16.44
C ILE A 254 31.37 -50.16 -16.57
N LYS A 255 32.46 -49.62 -16.01
CA LYS A 255 33.79 -50.19 -16.05
C LYS A 255 33.80 -51.59 -15.35
N LYS A 256 33.11 -51.76 -14.25
CA LYS A 256 33.03 -53.02 -13.49
C LYS A 256 32.26 -54.15 -14.21
N ASN A 257 31.45 -53.82 -15.23
CA ASN A 257 30.67 -54.77 -16.01
C ASN A 257 31.34 -55.10 -17.39
N ILE A 258 32.48 -54.53 -17.69
CA ILE A 258 33.24 -54.73 -18.95
C ILE A 258 34.48 -55.57 -18.69
N ASP A 259 35.01 -55.62 -17.46
CA ASP A 259 36.07 -56.50 -16.98
C ASP A 259 35.45 -57.80 -16.40
#